data_fe53e649990e11e8e4280c5f6e63e7ec
#
_entry.id   fe53e649990e11e8e4280c5f6e63e7ec
#
_cell.length_a   1.000
_cell.length_b   1.000
_cell.length_c   1.000
_cell.angle_alpha   90.00
_cell.angle_beta   90.00
_cell.angle_gamma   90.00
#
_symmetry.space_group_name_H-M   'P 1'
#
loop_
_entity.id
_entity.type
_entity.pdbx_description
1 polymer ?
#
loop_
_entity_poly.entity_id
_entity_poly.type
_entity_poly.pdbx_seq_one_letter_code
_entity_poly.pdbx_strand_id
1 'polypeptide(L)'
;EVGGGFTIVYRTITINSPDERDTFRRSLPPDRFSFVELVERDRPDWLESARRAGLRCDVLVVSGHYDGGKVFFSDQVTVREHLPVAEMERISCSDPGTGLFSQLDEVYLFGCNTLNPEATKRPSCEVERSLVRSGHAPEEAARIARKLGVRHGESSRDRMRLVFAGVPVIYGFSSVAPLGPTAAAI
;
A
#
# COMPACT_ATOMS: atom_id res chain seq x y z
N GLU A 1 32.78 -14.83 16.97
CA GLU A 1 31.90 -13.67 16.72
C GLU A 1 31.01 -14.00 15.52
N VAL A 2 29.77 -14.41 15.81
CA VAL A 2 28.76 -14.62 14.75
C VAL A 2 28.17 -13.25 14.46
N GLY A 3 28.64 -12.63 13.40
CA GLY A 3 28.05 -11.39 12.88
C GLY A 3 26.60 -11.69 12.48
N GLY A 4 25.66 -11.32 13.32
CA GLY A 4 24.25 -11.34 13.00
C GLY A 4 23.96 -10.30 11.92
N GLY A 5 24.02 -10.71 10.66
CA GLY A 5 23.64 -9.86 9.56
C GLY A 5 22.14 -9.55 9.65
N PHE A 6 21.77 -8.27 9.61
CA PHE A 6 20.38 -7.88 9.49
C PHE A 6 19.89 -8.25 8.09
N THR A 7 18.83 -9.06 8.04
CA THR A 7 18.15 -9.39 6.78
C THR A 7 16.99 -8.41 6.57
N ILE A 8 17.01 -7.68 5.46
CA ILE A 8 15.91 -6.79 5.07
C ILE A 8 14.78 -7.64 4.48
N VAL A 9 13.58 -7.47 5.01
CA VAL A 9 12.41 -8.26 4.62
C VAL A 9 11.57 -7.49 3.62
N TYR A 10 11.56 -7.98 2.37
CA TYR A 10 10.69 -7.50 1.31
C TYR A 10 9.39 -8.31 1.29
N ARG A 11 8.26 -7.62 1.38
CA ARG A 11 6.94 -8.18 1.13
C ARG A 11 6.39 -7.57 -0.13
N THR A 12 5.81 -8.40 -0.99
CA THR A 12 5.30 -7.93 -2.27
C THR A 12 3.85 -8.35 -2.46
N ILE A 13 3.10 -7.46 -3.07
CA ILE A 13 1.77 -7.68 -3.61
C ILE A 13 1.85 -7.32 -5.08
N THR A 14 2.20 -8.30 -5.91
CA THR A 14 2.39 -8.13 -7.36
C THR A 14 1.18 -8.66 -8.10
N ILE A 15 0.17 -7.81 -8.26
CA ILE A 15 -1.09 -8.16 -8.90
C ILE A 15 -0.85 -8.25 -10.42
N ASN A 16 -0.78 -9.48 -10.94
CA ASN A 16 -0.51 -9.75 -12.35
C ASN A 16 0.76 -9.04 -12.91
N SER A 17 1.75 -8.82 -12.08
CA SER A 17 3.01 -8.14 -12.42
C SER A 17 4.22 -9.05 -12.18
N PRO A 18 4.35 -10.18 -12.92
CA PRO A 18 5.44 -11.14 -12.72
C PRO A 18 6.81 -10.53 -13.02
N ASP A 19 6.88 -9.57 -13.92
CA ASP A 19 8.13 -8.94 -14.36
C ASP A 19 8.81 -8.19 -13.22
N GLU A 20 8.06 -7.36 -12.49
CA GLU A 20 8.55 -6.62 -11.33
C GLU A 20 8.94 -7.58 -10.20
N ARG A 21 8.08 -8.54 -9.89
CA ARG A 21 8.35 -9.57 -8.88
C ARG A 21 9.65 -10.32 -9.17
N ASP A 22 9.82 -10.79 -10.39
CA ASP A 22 10.98 -11.58 -10.79
C ASP A 22 12.24 -10.72 -10.86
N THR A 23 12.11 -9.42 -11.15
CA THR A 23 13.22 -8.47 -11.10
C THR A 23 13.70 -8.27 -9.66
N PHE A 24 12.81 -8.03 -8.71
CA PHE A 24 13.18 -7.95 -7.30
C PHE A 24 13.87 -9.23 -6.83
N ARG A 25 13.30 -10.41 -7.13
CA ARG A 25 13.89 -11.70 -6.74
C ARG A 25 15.29 -11.93 -7.29
N ARG A 26 15.54 -11.49 -8.53
CA ARG A 26 16.86 -11.66 -9.16
C ARG A 26 17.89 -10.63 -8.70
N SER A 27 17.44 -9.42 -8.38
CA SER A 27 18.31 -8.29 -8.07
C SER A 27 18.69 -8.21 -6.60
N LEU A 28 17.92 -8.84 -5.71
CA LEU A 28 18.17 -8.81 -4.28
C LEU A 28 19.00 -10.03 -3.84
N PRO A 29 20.23 -9.83 -3.32
CA PRO A 29 21.06 -10.92 -2.81
C PRO A 29 20.37 -11.66 -1.65
N PRO A 30 20.21 -13.01 -1.71
CA PRO A 30 19.44 -13.76 -0.73
C PRO A 30 20.08 -13.85 0.66
N ASP A 31 21.35 -13.53 0.78
CA ASP A 31 22.08 -13.43 2.05
C ASP A 31 21.74 -12.16 2.85
N ARG A 32 21.21 -11.14 2.18
CA ARG A 32 20.85 -9.84 2.78
C ARG A 32 19.35 -9.55 2.74
N PHE A 33 18.61 -10.19 1.86
CA PHE A 33 17.20 -9.90 1.62
C PHE A 33 16.35 -11.16 1.68
N SER A 34 15.22 -11.07 2.38
CA SER A 34 14.17 -12.08 2.36
C SER A 34 13.00 -11.54 1.52
N PHE A 35 12.68 -12.21 0.43
CA PHE A 35 11.62 -11.83 -0.49
C PHE A 35 10.42 -12.75 -0.33
N VAL A 36 9.25 -12.21 0.00
CA VAL A 36 8.00 -12.97 0.17
C VAL A 36 6.85 -12.32 -0.55
N GLU A 37 6.24 -13.06 -1.45
CA GLU A 37 4.98 -12.70 -2.12
C GLU A 37 3.81 -12.91 -1.17
N LEU A 38 2.95 -11.90 -1.02
CA LEU A 38 1.73 -12.00 -0.19
C LEU A 38 0.49 -12.40 -0.99
N VAL A 39 0.57 -12.37 -2.32
CA VAL A 39 -0.56 -12.76 -3.20
C VAL A 39 -0.75 -14.26 -3.14
N GLU A 40 -1.90 -14.69 -2.67
CA GLU A 40 -2.37 -16.06 -2.74
C GLU A 40 -3.63 -16.09 -3.60
N ARG A 41 -3.71 -17.01 -4.55
CA ARG A 41 -4.89 -17.18 -5.39
C ARG A 41 -6.13 -17.43 -4.52
N ASP A 42 -7.26 -16.86 -4.95
CA ASP A 42 -8.56 -17.00 -4.31
C ASP A 42 -8.67 -16.41 -2.87
N ARG A 43 -7.67 -15.63 -2.44
CA ARG A 43 -7.66 -14.93 -1.15
C ARG A 43 -7.54 -13.43 -1.35
N PRO A 44 -8.60 -12.65 -1.09
CA PRO A 44 -8.57 -11.18 -1.19
C PRO A 44 -8.00 -10.47 0.06
N ASP A 45 -7.74 -11.21 1.15
CA ASP A 45 -7.37 -10.67 2.46
C ASP A 45 -5.85 -10.70 2.74
N TRP A 46 -5.02 -10.46 1.73
CA TRP A 46 -3.55 -10.59 1.82
C TRP A 46 -2.94 -9.76 2.96
N LEU A 47 -3.30 -8.49 3.05
CA LEU A 47 -2.80 -7.60 4.10
C LEU A 47 -3.33 -7.99 5.49
N GLU A 48 -4.61 -8.32 5.59
CA GLU A 48 -5.21 -8.75 6.84
C GLU A 48 -4.63 -10.08 7.31
N SER A 49 -4.40 -11.02 6.39
CA SER A 49 -3.74 -12.30 6.68
C SER A 49 -2.30 -12.08 7.19
N ALA A 50 -1.54 -11.22 6.52
CA ALA A 50 -0.18 -10.85 6.94
C ALA A 50 -0.19 -10.21 8.33
N ARG A 51 -1.12 -9.29 8.59
CA ARG A 51 -1.30 -8.65 9.90
C ARG A 51 -1.61 -9.67 11.00
N ARG A 52 -2.58 -10.56 10.77
CA ARG A 52 -2.96 -11.63 11.74
C ARG A 52 -1.81 -12.59 12.02
N ALA A 53 -1.01 -12.88 11.01
CA ALA A 53 0.19 -13.72 11.17
C ALA A 53 1.35 -12.99 11.86
N GLY A 54 1.22 -11.71 12.20
CA GLY A 54 2.27 -10.91 12.83
C GLY A 54 3.50 -10.76 11.93
N LEU A 55 3.31 -10.72 10.61
CA LEU A 55 4.42 -10.64 9.67
C LEU A 55 5.09 -9.27 9.76
N ARG A 56 6.42 -9.28 9.84
CA ARG A 56 7.25 -8.07 9.75
C ARG A 56 7.60 -7.77 8.30
N CYS A 57 7.76 -6.48 8.01
CA CYS A 57 8.10 -6.00 6.69
C CYS A 57 8.91 -4.71 6.80
N ASP A 58 10.09 -4.70 6.23
CA ASP A 58 10.92 -3.48 6.15
C ASP A 58 10.61 -2.74 4.84
N VAL A 59 10.34 -3.48 3.77
CA VAL A 59 10.00 -2.91 2.46
C VAL A 59 8.74 -3.58 1.92
N LEU A 60 7.74 -2.78 1.56
CA LEU A 60 6.52 -3.22 0.90
C LEU A 60 6.51 -2.78 -0.57
N VAL A 61 6.25 -3.72 -1.46
CA VAL A 61 6.04 -3.44 -2.89
C VAL A 61 4.60 -3.79 -3.25
N VAL A 62 3.88 -2.84 -3.81
CA VAL A 62 2.54 -3.05 -4.39
C VAL A 62 2.62 -2.74 -5.88
N SER A 63 2.39 -3.73 -6.72
CA SER A 63 2.43 -3.60 -8.17
C SER A 63 1.14 -4.10 -8.81
N GLY A 64 0.68 -3.39 -9.84
CA GLY A 64 -0.54 -3.68 -10.59
C GLY A 64 -1.12 -2.41 -11.21
N HIS A 65 -2.17 -2.57 -12.02
CA HIS A 65 -2.90 -1.39 -12.50
C HIS A 65 -3.55 -0.66 -11.32
N TYR A 66 -3.52 0.66 -11.36
CA TYR A 66 -4.18 1.49 -10.35
C TYR A 66 -5.19 2.42 -11.01
N ASP A 67 -6.42 2.42 -10.52
CA ASP A 67 -7.56 3.18 -11.08
C ASP A 67 -7.56 4.68 -10.72
N GLY A 68 -6.49 5.15 -10.10
CA GLY A 68 -6.39 6.54 -9.67
C GLY A 68 -7.09 6.85 -8.35
N GLY A 69 -7.38 5.85 -7.52
CA GLY A 69 -7.84 6.14 -6.18
C GLY A 69 -8.65 5.09 -5.43
N LYS A 70 -9.01 3.95 -6.01
CA LYS A 70 -9.82 2.95 -5.32
C LYS A 70 -9.15 1.60 -5.18
N VAL A 71 -8.45 1.13 -6.22
CA VAL A 71 -8.04 -0.26 -6.27
C VAL A 71 -6.80 -0.45 -7.15
N PHE A 72 -5.90 -1.30 -6.68
CA PHE A 72 -4.91 -1.97 -7.52
C PHE A 72 -5.54 -3.25 -8.07
N PHE A 73 -5.39 -3.52 -9.35
CA PHE A 73 -6.07 -4.63 -10.01
C PHE A 73 -5.25 -5.25 -11.14
N SER A 74 -5.63 -6.49 -11.51
CA SER A 74 -5.11 -7.20 -12.67
C SER A 74 -5.95 -6.89 -13.91
N ASP A 75 -5.30 -6.80 -15.08
CA ASP A 75 -5.96 -6.72 -16.38
C ASP A 75 -6.46 -8.07 -16.90
N GLN A 76 -6.09 -9.17 -16.26
CA GLN A 76 -6.56 -10.50 -16.62
C GLN A 76 -8.00 -10.72 -16.14
N VAL A 77 -8.93 -10.80 -17.09
CA VAL A 77 -10.36 -10.99 -16.81
C VAL A 77 -10.66 -12.28 -16.02
N THR A 78 -9.80 -13.29 -16.18
CA THR A 78 -9.94 -14.59 -15.51
C THR A 78 -9.38 -14.61 -14.09
N VAL A 79 -8.57 -13.64 -13.72
CA VAL A 79 -7.93 -13.54 -12.40
C VAL A 79 -8.53 -12.36 -11.65
N ARG A 80 -9.30 -12.65 -10.58
CA ARG A 80 -9.93 -11.62 -9.75
C ARG A 80 -9.01 -11.11 -8.63
N GLU A 81 -7.76 -10.84 -8.98
CA GLU A 81 -6.81 -10.28 -8.05
C GLU A 81 -6.96 -8.75 -8.00
N HIS A 82 -7.26 -8.24 -6.84
CA HIS A 82 -7.38 -6.79 -6.61
C HIS A 82 -7.08 -6.45 -5.15
N LEU A 83 -6.50 -5.30 -4.92
CA LEU A 83 -6.25 -4.73 -3.59
C LEU A 83 -6.96 -3.39 -3.48
N PRO A 84 -8.09 -3.30 -2.74
CA PRO A 84 -8.75 -2.05 -2.48
C PRO A 84 -7.90 -1.13 -1.59
N VAL A 85 -7.80 0.15 -1.94
CA VAL A 85 -7.15 1.14 -1.08
C VAL A 85 -7.87 1.25 0.27
N ALA A 86 -9.19 1.05 0.30
CA ALA A 86 -9.95 1.00 1.54
C ALA A 86 -9.50 -0.12 2.50
N GLU A 87 -9.00 -1.25 1.99
CA GLU A 87 -8.39 -2.28 2.83
C GLU A 87 -7.05 -1.82 3.39
N MET A 88 -6.22 -1.19 2.56
CA MET A 88 -4.95 -0.60 3.01
C MET A 88 -5.19 0.43 4.11
N GLU A 89 -6.18 1.33 3.93
CA GLU A 89 -6.61 2.29 4.93
C GLU A 89 -7.09 1.62 6.22
N ARG A 90 -7.90 0.57 6.09
CA ARG A 90 -8.40 -0.18 7.24
C ARG A 90 -7.26 -0.80 8.05
N ILE A 91 -6.29 -1.41 7.39
CA ILE A 91 -5.10 -1.96 8.06
C ILE A 91 -4.30 -0.85 8.75
N SER A 92 -4.02 0.24 8.05
CA SER A 92 -3.34 1.40 8.63
C SER A 92 -4.08 1.99 9.83
N CYS A 93 -5.41 2.08 9.76
CA CYS A 93 -6.24 2.67 10.82
C CYS A 93 -6.45 1.74 12.02
N SER A 94 -6.44 0.42 11.83
CA SER A 94 -6.74 -0.53 12.91
C SER A 94 -5.55 -0.86 13.80
N ASP A 95 -4.32 -0.51 13.40
CA ASP A 95 -3.10 -0.97 14.08
C ASP A 95 -2.06 0.16 14.21
N PRO A 96 -2.37 1.21 14.99
CA PRO A 96 -1.48 2.35 15.15
C PRO A 96 -0.26 1.96 16.02
N GLY A 97 0.92 1.94 15.41
CA GLY A 97 2.21 1.83 16.11
C GLY A 97 2.80 0.43 16.25
N THR A 98 2.04 -0.65 15.98
CA THR A 98 2.54 -2.03 16.07
C THR A 98 2.19 -2.88 14.84
N GLY A 99 1.45 -2.31 13.91
CA GLY A 99 0.93 -3.01 12.75
C GLY A 99 1.92 -3.25 11.62
N LEU A 100 1.41 -3.91 10.58
CA LEU A 100 2.19 -4.28 9.40
C LEU A 100 2.93 -3.08 8.76
N PHE A 101 2.30 -1.88 8.77
CA PHE A 101 2.87 -0.69 8.16
C PHE A 101 3.76 0.15 9.10
N SER A 102 3.70 -0.09 10.41
CA SER A 102 4.44 0.71 11.39
C SER A 102 5.95 0.45 11.41
N GLN A 103 6.39 -0.63 10.78
CA GLN A 103 7.78 -1.06 10.73
C GLN A 103 8.40 -0.91 9.34
N LEU A 104 7.67 -0.32 8.40
CA LEU A 104 8.16 -0.11 7.05
C LEU A 104 9.16 1.05 7.02
N ASP A 105 10.29 0.82 6.38
CA ASP A 105 11.25 1.85 6.01
C ASP A 105 10.91 2.44 4.64
N GLU A 106 10.45 1.59 3.72
CA GLU A 106 10.15 2.00 2.35
C GLU A 106 8.90 1.32 1.80
N VAL A 107 8.18 2.05 0.94
CA VAL A 107 7.05 1.54 0.16
C VAL A 107 7.22 1.90 -1.31
N TYR A 108 7.03 0.92 -2.19
CA TYR A 108 7.03 1.07 -3.64
C TYR A 108 5.63 0.81 -4.20
N LEU A 109 5.06 1.79 -4.90
CA LEU A 109 3.72 1.73 -5.48
C LEU A 109 3.83 1.78 -7.01
N PHE A 110 3.96 0.60 -7.63
CA PHE A 110 4.06 0.44 -9.08
C PHE A 110 2.67 0.38 -9.72
N GLY A 111 2.07 1.54 -9.89
CA GLY A 111 0.79 1.72 -10.57
C GLY A 111 0.66 3.16 -11.08
N CYS A 112 -0.13 3.37 -12.12
CA CYS A 112 -0.36 4.69 -12.69
C CYS A 112 -1.00 5.63 -11.65
N ASN A 113 -0.49 6.87 -11.56
CA ASN A 113 -1.08 7.92 -10.72
C ASN A 113 -1.12 7.61 -9.20
N THR A 114 -0.35 6.66 -8.70
CA THR A 114 -0.33 6.30 -7.27
C THR A 114 0.06 7.46 -6.38
N LEU A 115 0.91 8.37 -6.86
CA LEU A 115 1.30 9.62 -6.19
C LEU A 115 0.88 10.88 -6.96
N ASN A 116 -0.23 10.83 -7.70
CA ASN A 116 -0.77 11.99 -8.38
C ASN A 116 -1.18 13.06 -7.35
N PRO A 117 -0.68 14.31 -7.47
CA PRO A 117 -1.00 15.41 -6.56
C PRO A 117 -2.38 16.02 -6.79
N GLU A 118 -3.07 15.69 -7.89
CA GLU A 118 -4.39 16.24 -8.16
C GLU A 118 -5.44 15.70 -7.19
N ALA A 119 -6.19 16.60 -6.58
CA ALA A 119 -7.19 16.24 -5.59
C ALA A 119 -8.41 15.54 -6.21
N THR A 120 -8.84 14.47 -5.56
CA THR A 120 -10.11 13.79 -5.83
C THR A 120 -11.06 13.99 -4.66
N LYS A 121 -12.37 14.10 -4.93
CA LYS A 121 -13.38 14.37 -3.89
C LYS A 121 -13.73 13.09 -3.09
N ARG A 122 -12.87 12.70 -2.14
CA ARG A 122 -13.06 11.47 -1.34
C ARG A 122 -12.78 11.72 0.16
N PRO A 123 -13.49 11.02 1.07
CA PRO A 123 -13.18 11.04 2.50
C PRO A 123 -11.96 10.16 2.82
N SER A 124 -11.20 10.51 3.85
CA SER A 124 -10.14 9.66 4.39
C SER A 124 -10.46 9.17 5.80
N CYS A 125 -9.97 7.99 6.15
CA CYS A 125 -10.14 7.43 7.49
C CYS A 125 -9.39 8.23 8.55
N GLU A 126 -8.32 8.93 8.21
CA GLU A 126 -7.58 9.74 9.17
C GLU A 126 -8.36 10.98 9.60
N VAL A 127 -9.10 11.61 8.68
CA VAL A 127 -10.03 12.69 9.03
C VAL A 127 -11.09 12.18 10.01
N GLU A 128 -11.66 11.01 9.74
CA GLU A 128 -12.64 10.38 10.62
C GLU A 128 -12.05 10.08 12.01
N ARG A 129 -10.87 9.47 12.08
CA ARG A 129 -10.17 9.21 13.34
C ARG A 129 -9.84 10.49 14.12
N SER A 130 -9.40 11.53 13.43
CA SER A 130 -9.13 12.83 14.05
C SER A 130 -10.38 13.41 14.70
N LEU A 131 -11.52 13.32 14.01
CA LEU A 131 -12.81 13.76 14.54
C LEU A 131 -13.24 12.95 15.78
N VAL A 132 -13.05 11.62 15.77
CA VAL A 132 -13.33 10.77 16.93
C VAL A 132 -12.41 11.16 18.11
N ARG A 133 -11.12 11.36 17.86
CA ARG A 133 -10.19 11.85 18.91
C ARG A 133 -10.58 13.23 19.47
N SER A 134 -11.24 14.04 18.64
CA SER A 134 -11.76 15.36 19.02
C SER A 134 -13.12 15.29 19.72
N GLY A 135 -13.64 14.08 20.00
CA GLY A 135 -14.85 13.87 20.79
C GLY A 135 -16.14 13.68 19.99
N HIS A 136 -16.08 13.59 18.66
CA HIS A 136 -17.25 13.24 17.86
C HIS A 136 -17.60 11.74 17.97
N ALA A 137 -18.90 11.43 17.97
CA ALA A 137 -19.35 10.05 17.86
C ALA A 137 -18.91 9.45 16.51
N PRO A 138 -18.61 8.14 16.43
CA PRO A 138 -18.07 7.52 15.19
C PRO A 138 -18.93 7.76 13.95
N GLU A 139 -20.26 7.63 14.08
CA GLU A 139 -21.19 7.85 12.95
C GLU A 139 -21.21 9.33 12.51
N GLU A 140 -21.11 10.26 13.45
CA GLU A 140 -21.01 11.69 13.16
C GLU A 140 -19.67 12.02 12.50
N ALA A 141 -18.57 11.48 13.02
CA ALA A 141 -17.24 11.63 12.45
C ALA A 141 -17.19 11.14 11.00
N ALA A 142 -17.75 9.97 10.72
CA ALA A 142 -17.86 9.43 9.35
C ALA A 142 -18.70 10.34 8.43
N ARG A 143 -19.79 10.92 8.96
CA ARG A 143 -20.63 11.86 8.19
C ARG A 143 -19.90 13.16 7.89
N ILE A 144 -19.17 13.70 8.85
CA ILE A 144 -18.37 14.94 8.69
C ILE A 144 -17.21 14.67 7.71
N ALA A 145 -16.47 13.57 7.88
CA ALA A 145 -15.37 13.19 6.99
C ALA A 145 -15.83 13.07 5.53
N ARG A 146 -16.99 12.45 5.28
CA ARG A 146 -17.57 12.41 3.92
C ARG A 146 -17.88 13.80 3.36
N LYS A 147 -18.44 14.70 4.16
CA LYS A 147 -18.72 16.09 3.73
C LYS A 147 -17.44 16.85 3.40
N LEU A 148 -16.40 16.69 4.23
CA LEU A 148 -15.09 17.30 3.99
C LEU A 148 -14.43 16.75 2.73
N GLY A 149 -14.47 15.43 2.51
CA GLY A 149 -13.96 14.80 1.31
C GLY A 149 -14.63 15.29 0.03
N VAL A 150 -15.95 15.49 0.05
CA VAL A 150 -16.70 16.08 -1.09
C VAL A 150 -16.32 17.55 -1.31
N ARG A 151 -16.04 18.31 -0.24
CA ARG A 151 -15.78 19.75 -0.31
C ARG A 151 -14.34 20.08 -0.70
N HIS A 152 -13.37 19.36 -0.10
CA HIS A 152 -11.95 19.70 -0.22
C HIS A 152 -11.20 18.72 -1.12
N GLY A 153 -11.63 17.47 -1.16
CA GLY A 153 -10.95 16.41 -1.90
C GLY A 153 -9.67 15.94 -1.23
N GLU A 154 -9.08 14.94 -1.81
CA GLU A 154 -7.80 14.37 -1.41
C GLU A 154 -7.11 13.82 -2.66
N SER A 155 -5.83 14.09 -2.82
CA SER A 155 -5.05 13.53 -3.92
C SER A 155 -4.65 12.07 -3.62
N SER A 156 -4.32 11.31 -4.67
CA SER A 156 -3.76 9.96 -4.49
C SER A 156 -2.48 10.01 -3.66
N ARG A 157 -1.65 11.02 -3.88
CA ARG A 157 -0.43 11.25 -3.09
C ARG A 157 -0.71 11.45 -1.61
N ASP A 158 -1.66 12.32 -1.26
CA ASP A 158 -1.96 12.63 0.13
C ASP A 158 -2.60 11.43 0.81
N ARG A 159 -3.45 10.70 0.09
CA ARG A 159 -4.07 9.46 0.55
C ARG A 159 -3.03 8.38 0.84
N MET A 160 -2.08 8.13 -0.07
CA MET A 160 -1.02 7.15 0.17
C MET A 160 -0.11 7.54 1.34
N ARG A 161 0.16 8.85 1.52
CA ARG A 161 0.88 9.33 2.70
C ARG A 161 0.13 9.09 4.02
N LEU A 162 -1.19 9.13 4.01
CA LEU A 162 -2.00 8.80 5.18
C LEU A 162 -2.06 7.29 5.43
N VAL A 163 -2.21 6.48 4.38
CA VAL A 163 -2.16 5.01 4.47
C VAL A 163 -0.83 4.55 5.07
N PHE A 164 0.26 5.14 4.62
CA PHE A 164 1.62 4.81 5.06
C PHE A 164 2.19 5.89 6.01
N ALA A 165 1.34 6.41 6.90
CA ALA A 165 1.76 7.41 7.88
C ALA A 165 2.89 6.86 8.78
N GLY A 166 4.01 7.57 8.82
CA GLY A 166 5.21 7.14 9.56
C GLY A 166 6.24 6.39 8.73
N VAL A 167 5.91 5.94 7.51
CA VAL A 167 6.90 5.36 6.59
C VAL A 167 7.79 6.48 6.04
N PRO A 168 9.11 6.39 6.21
CA PRO A 168 10.03 7.47 5.81
C PRO A 168 10.01 7.75 4.30
N VAL A 169 9.91 6.71 3.48
CA VAL A 169 10.04 6.82 2.03
C VAL A 169 8.90 6.09 1.32
N ILE A 170 8.24 6.80 0.42
CA ILE A 170 7.19 6.26 -0.46
C ILE A 170 7.54 6.60 -1.90
N TYR A 171 7.77 5.58 -2.72
CA TYR A 171 7.99 5.68 -4.15
C TYR A 171 6.70 5.39 -4.92
N GLY A 172 6.49 6.07 -6.03
CA GLY A 172 5.34 5.85 -6.92
C GLY A 172 5.32 6.84 -8.07
N PHE A 173 4.28 6.81 -8.88
CA PHE A 173 4.18 7.60 -10.09
C PHE A 173 3.10 8.69 -9.96
N SER A 174 3.44 9.91 -10.37
CA SER A 174 2.48 11.03 -10.46
C SER A 174 1.66 11.00 -11.75
N SER A 175 2.03 10.14 -12.70
CA SER A 175 1.39 9.97 -14.00
C SER A 175 1.34 8.49 -14.39
N VAL A 176 1.37 8.19 -15.67
CA VAL A 176 1.41 6.81 -16.18
C VAL A 176 2.71 6.13 -15.76
N ALA A 177 2.60 4.98 -15.12
CA ALA A 177 3.75 4.15 -14.77
C ALA A 177 4.27 3.41 -16.03
N PRO A 178 5.59 3.21 -16.16
CA PRO A 178 6.13 2.33 -17.18
C PRO A 178 5.73 0.89 -16.92
N LEU A 179 5.64 0.10 -17.96
CA LEU A 179 5.28 -1.32 -17.91
C LEU A 179 6.44 -2.21 -18.38
N GLY A 180 6.41 -3.46 -17.95
CA GLY A 180 7.30 -4.52 -18.40
C GLY A 180 8.79 -4.21 -18.20
N PRO A 181 9.62 -4.44 -19.23
CA PRO A 181 11.08 -4.28 -19.12
C PRO A 181 11.55 -2.87 -18.72
N THR A 182 10.77 -1.83 -19.05
CA THR A 182 11.08 -0.45 -18.66
C THR A 182 10.88 -0.24 -17.16
N ALA A 183 9.82 -0.82 -16.57
CA ALA A 183 9.60 -0.76 -15.12
C ALA A 183 10.70 -1.52 -14.37
N ALA A 184 11.16 -2.64 -14.92
CA ALA A 184 12.22 -3.47 -14.34
C ALA A 184 13.62 -2.83 -14.38
N ALA A 185 13.80 -1.74 -15.15
CA ALA A 185 15.07 -1.02 -15.28
C ALA A 185 15.20 0.20 -14.36
N ILE A 186 14.13 0.54 -13.63
CA ILE A 186 14.08 1.62 -12.64
C ILE A 186 14.50 1.09 -11.27
#